data_7c240c11431d6a8f8bf512edd691c1b8
#
_entry.id   7c240c11431d6a8f8bf512edd691c1b8
#
_cell.length_a   1.000
_cell.length_b   1.000
_cell.length_c   1.000
_cell.angle_alpha   90.00
_cell.angle_beta   90.00
_cell.angle_gamma   90.00
#
_symmetry.space_group_name_H-M   'P 1'
#
loop_
_entity.id
_entity.type
_entity.pdbx_description
1 polymer ?
#
loop_
_entity_poly.entity_id
_entity_poly.type
_entity_poly.pdbx_seq_one_letter_code
_entity_poly.pdbx_strand_id
1 'polypeptide(L)'
;MTPAPSAIQDLAAPHSKTGPADQSDVLVIGAGFGGIAAALRMRARGHSVTIVDRLDAIGGRAQVFERGGFRHDAGPTVITAPFLFDELFELFGERREDHLDFRPLDPWYRFHFHDGNQFDYRATVEDTNAEIERFSPRDVAGYAGLLETSRQIFEVGFEKLADRPFTRFMTMMAQVPSLLRLRSYHTVASLVNRHIDRKSTRLNSS
;
A
#
# COMPACT_ATOMS: atom_id res chain seq x y z
N MET A 1 -2.69 32.65 4.13
CA MET A 1 -2.95 31.21 4.10
C MET A 1 -3.99 30.96 3.02
N THR A 2 -3.55 30.58 1.85
CA THR A 2 -4.40 30.27 0.70
C THR A 2 -4.91 28.85 0.87
N PRO A 3 -6.22 28.55 0.78
CA PRO A 3 -6.70 27.18 0.80
C PRO A 3 -6.12 26.43 -0.40
N ALA A 4 -5.70 25.20 -0.19
CA ALA A 4 -5.25 24.31 -1.26
C ALA A 4 -6.39 24.17 -2.28
N PRO A 5 -6.13 24.23 -3.60
CA PRO A 5 -7.15 24.04 -4.59
C PRO A 5 -7.76 22.65 -4.44
N SER A 6 -9.08 22.58 -4.40
CA SER A 6 -9.83 21.32 -4.42
C SER A 6 -9.66 20.68 -5.81
N ALA A 7 -8.55 19.97 -6.00
CA ALA A 7 -8.19 19.29 -7.26
C ALA A 7 -9.20 18.22 -7.69
N ILE A 8 -10.20 17.93 -6.84
CA ILE A 8 -11.21 16.89 -7.11
C ILE A 8 -12.41 17.44 -7.90
N GLN A 9 -12.62 18.75 -7.91
CA GLN A 9 -13.76 19.35 -8.64
C GLN A 9 -13.52 19.51 -10.15
N ASP A 10 -12.28 19.54 -10.61
CA ASP A 10 -11.94 19.74 -12.03
C ASP A 10 -11.66 18.43 -12.82
N LEU A 11 -11.70 17.26 -12.20
CA LEU A 11 -11.66 15.97 -12.88
C LEU A 11 -12.95 15.64 -13.67
N ALA A 12 -13.86 16.55 -13.79
CA ALA A 12 -15.03 16.51 -14.64
C ALA A 12 -14.73 17.06 -16.04
N ALA A 13 -13.71 16.54 -16.73
CA ALA A 13 -13.55 16.80 -18.16
C ALA A 13 -14.50 15.92 -18.97
N PRO A 14 -15.00 16.40 -20.11
CA PRO A 14 -16.30 16.03 -20.65
C PRO A 14 -16.23 14.81 -21.54
N HIS A 15 -16.62 13.67 -21.02
CA HIS A 15 -17.17 12.62 -21.89
C HIS A 15 -18.69 12.67 -21.72
N SER A 16 -19.31 13.64 -22.42
CA SER A 16 -20.74 13.82 -22.45
C SER A 16 -21.40 12.63 -23.15
N LYS A 17 -21.91 11.71 -22.36
CA LYS A 17 -23.20 11.10 -22.66
C LYS A 17 -24.17 11.74 -21.67
N THR A 18 -24.90 12.75 -22.12
CA THR A 18 -25.97 13.42 -21.42
C THR A 18 -27.14 12.44 -21.28
N GLY A 19 -27.09 11.61 -20.23
CA GLY A 19 -28.31 11.07 -19.62
C GLY A 19 -28.82 12.10 -18.60
N PRO A 20 -30.07 12.05 -18.20
CA PRO A 20 -30.60 12.93 -17.17
C PRO A 20 -29.77 12.82 -15.91
N ALA A 21 -29.47 13.93 -15.26
CA ALA A 21 -28.52 14.08 -14.14
C ALA A 21 -28.82 13.21 -12.90
N ASP A 22 -29.94 12.50 -12.89
CA ASP A 22 -30.44 11.69 -11.78
C ASP A 22 -30.27 10.17 -11.94
N GLN A 23 -29.68 9.66 -13.03
CA GLN A 23 -29.51 8.22 -13.24
C GLN A 23 -28.04 7.86 -13.41
N SER A 24 -27.45 7.31 -12.37
CA SER A 24 -26.13 6.68 -12.44
C SER A 24 -26.25 5.20 -12.75
N ASP A 25 -25.44 4.69 -13.71
CA ASP A 25 -25.39 3.25 -14.01
C ASP A 25 -24.77 2.46 -12.84
N VAL A 26 -23.90 3.11 -12.07
CA VAL A 26 -23.17 2.51 -10.97
C VAL A 26 -23.24 3.39 -9.73
N LEU A 27 -23.67 2.80 -8.63
CA LEU A 27 -23.62 3.40 -7.31
C LEU A 27 -22.53 2.72 -6.48
N VAL A 28 -21.54 3.48 -6.04
CA VAL A 28 -20.46 3.02 -5.16
C VAL A 28 -20.77 3.48 -3.74
N ILE A 29 -20.88 2.54 -2.81
CA ILE A 29 -21.11 2.81 -1.39
C ILE A 29 -19.78 2.77 -0.66
N GLY A 30 -19.34 3.92 -0.17
CA GLY A 30 -18.06 4.12 0.52
C GLY A 30 -17.04 4.87 -0.33
N ALA A 31 -16.56 6.01 0.16
CA ALA A 31 -15.57 6.87 -0.48
C ALA A 31 -14.16 6.73 0.15
N GLY A 32 -13.80 5.53 0.62
CA GLY A 32 -12.42 5.16 0.94
C GLY A 32 -11.64 4.82 -0.33
N PHE A 33 -10.33 4.52 -0.22
CA PHE A 33 -9.47 4.20 -1.38
C PHE A 33 -10.06 3.12 -2.30
N GLY A 34 -10.61 2.04 -1.73
CA GLY A 34 -11.23 0.97 -2.53
C GLY A 34 -12.44 1.43 -3.32
N GLY A 35 -13.32 2.23 -2.71
CA GLY A 35 -14.49 2.78 -3.39
C GLY A 35 -14.12 3.79 -4.47
N ILE A 36 -13.18 4.68 -4.19
CA ILE A 36 -12.65 5.65 -5.17
C ILE A 36 -12.01 4.91 -6.35
N ALA A 37 -11.16 3.92 -6.09
CA ALA A 37 -10.52 3.12 -7.14
C ALA A 37 -11.54 2.35 -8.00
N ALA A 38 -12.58 1.78 -7.38
CA ALA A 38 -13.65 1.12 -8.11
C ALA A 38 -14.44 2.10 -8.98
N ALA A 39 -14.78 3.27 -8.44
CA ALA A 39 -15.50 4.31 -9.16
C ALA A 39 -14.70 4.81 -10.37
N LEU A 40 -13.42 5.08 -10.22
CA LEU A 40 -12.53 5.51 -11.30
C LEU A 40 -12.46 4.45 -12.40
N ARG A 41 -12.29 3.17 -12.06
CA ARG A 41 -12.27 2.09 -13.06
C ARG A 41 -13.60 1.92 -13.79
N MET A 42 -14.74 2.09 -13.12
CA MET A 42 -16.04 2.08 -13.77
C MET A 42 -16.22 3.30 -14.66
N ARG A 43 -15.79 4.47 -14.22
CA ARG A 43 -15.81 5.70 -15.01
C ARG A 43 -14.94 5.57 -16.29
N ALA A 44 -13.75 5.02 -16.18
CA ALA A 44 -12.86 4.77 -17.33
C ALA A 44 -13.47 3.79 -18.36
N ARG A 45 -14.40 2.92 -17.91
CA ARG A 45 -15.19 2.04 -18.78
C ARG A 45 -16.43 2.70 -19.41
N GLY A 46 -16.63 3.99 -19.13
CA GLY A 46 -17.73 4.78 -19.71
C GLY A 46 -19.03 4.79 -18.93
N HIS A 47 -19.03 4.22 -17.71
CA HIS A 47 -20.21 4.28 -16.85
C HIS A 47 -20.39 5.65 -16.21
N SER A 48 -21.65 6.03 -15.98
CA SER A 48 -22.01 7.10 -15.08
C SER A 48 -21.94 6.59 -13.64
N VAL A 49 -21.14 7.24 -12.77
CA VAL A 49 -20.86 6.73 -11.42
C VAL A 49 -21.22 7.76 -10.36
N THR A 50 -21.96 7.34 -9.35
CA THR A 50 -22.19 8.09 -8.13
C THR A 50 -21.51 7.40 -6.95
N ILE A 51 -20.80 8.16 -6.12
CA ILE A 51 -20.23 7.66 -4.86
C ILE A 51 -21.05 8.26 -3.71
N VAL A 52 -21.44 7.42 -2.76
CA VAL A 52 -22.05 7.85 -1.51
C VAL A 52 -21.24 7.36 -0.32
N ASP A 53 -21.11 8.20 0.69
CA ASP A 53 -20.47 7.83 1.96
C ASP A 53 -21.34 8.31 3.12
N ARG A 54 -21.21 7.66 4.26
CA ARG A 54 -21.89 8.07 5.50
C ARG A 54 -21.20 9.24 6.22
N LEU A 55 -19.95 9.52 5.85
CA LEU A 55 -19.11 10.57 6.43
C LEU A 55 -19.13 11.80 5.53
N ASP A 56 -18.99 12.98 6.13
CA ASP A 56 -18.94 14.24 5.42
C ASP A 56 -17.64 14.44 4.62
N ALA A 57 -16.60 13.65 4.92
CA ALA A 57 -15.32 13.70 4.25
C ALA A 57 -15.00 12.36 3.57
N ILE A 58 -14.41 12.46 2.38
CA ILE A 58 -13.87 11.29 1.65
C ILE A 58 -12.59 10.78 2.28
N GLY A 59 -12.14 9.58 1.88
CA GLY A 59 -10.88 8.98 2.32
C GLY A 59 -11.07 7.79 3.26
N GLY A 60 -12.21 7.63 3.92
CA GLY A 60 -12.50 6.53 4.83
C GLY A 60 -11.46 6.45 5.96
N ARG A 61 -10.69 5.35 6.04
CA ARG A 61 -9.62 5.20 7.04
C ARG A 61 -8.38 6.05 6.78
N ALA A 62 -8.27 6.69 5.63
CA ALA A 62 -7.16 7.59 5.28
C ALA A 62 -7.60 9.07 5.28
N GLN A 63 -8.72 9.40 5.92
CA GLN A 63 -9.17 10.78 6.06
C GLN A 63 -8.29 11.56 7.05
N VAL A 64 -8.37 12.87 7.00
CA VAL A 64 -7.71 13.78 7.92
C VAL A 64 -8.75 14.39 8.85
N PHE A 65 -8.47 14.41 10.14
CA PHE A 65 -9.28 15.07 11.15
C PHE A 65 -8.69 16.41 11.54
N GLU A 66 -9.54 17.42 11.66
CA GLU A 66 -9.16 18.71 12.21
C GLU A 66 -9.78 18.89 13.61
N ARG A 67 -8.93 19.11 14.59
CA ARG A 67 -9.38 19.36 15.97
C ARG A 67 -8.49 20.37 16.67
N GLY A 68 -9.11 21.42 17.21
CA GLY A 68 -8.39 22.45 17.95
C GLY A 68 -7.33 23.19 17.15
N GLY A 69 -7.52 23.33 15.83
CA GLY A 69 -6.55 23.94 14.92
C GLY A 69 -5.41 23.03 14.45
N PHE A 70 -5.42 21.76 14.86
CA PHE A 70 -4.44 20.74 14.44
C PHE A 70 -5.08 19.80 13.44
N ARG A 71 -4.25 19.35 12.47
CA ARG A 71 -4.62 18.32 11.50
C ARG A 71 -3.99 16.99 11.93
N HIS A 72 -4.80 15.94 11.93
CA HIS A 72 -4.39 14.59 12.32
C HIS A 72 -4.76 13.60 11.22
N ASP A 73 -3.77 12.88 10.72
CA ASP A 73 -4.02 11.77 9.80
C ASP A 73 -4.64 10.59 10.56
N ALA A 74 -5.74 10.07 10.03
CA ALA A 74 -6.49 8.98 10.68
C ALA A 74 -5.94 7.60 10.37
N GLY A 75 -5.08 7.51 9.39
CA GLY A 75 -4.63 6.22 8.84
C GLY A 75 -3.18 6.20 8.42
N PRO A 76 -2.84 5.34 7.46
CA PRO A 76 -1.48 5.19 7.00
C PRO A 76 -0.97 6.50 6.36
N THR A 77 0.15 6.98 6.88
CA THR A 77 0.87 8.15 6.36
C THR A 77 1.94 7.76 5.35
N VAL A 78 2.26 6.47 5.27
CA VAL A 78 3.28 5.93 4.36
C VAL A 78 2.60 5.17 3.23
N ILE A 79 2.89 5.59 1.99
CA ILE A 79 2.43 4.92 0.78
C ILE A 79 3.49 3.89 0.37
N THR A 80 3.14 2.61 0.49
CA THR A 80 4.05 1.49 0.17
C THR A 80 3.93 0.97 -1.26
N ALA A 81 2.87 1.35 -1.99
CA ALA A 81 2.60 0.93 -3.35
C ALA A 81 2.17 2.13 -4.22
N PRO A 82 3.07 3.08 -4.50
CA PRO A 82 2.73 4.29 -5.28
C PRO A 82 2.24 3.98 -6.70
N PHE A 83 2.73 2.90 -7.31
CA PHE A 83 2.33 2.46 -8.65
C PHE A 83 0.81 2.18 -8.78
N LEU A 84 0.11 1.85 -7.69
CA LEU A 84 -1.35 1.69 -7.72
C LEU A 84 -2.08 3.03 -7.92
N PHE A 85 -1.47 4.12 -7.51
CA PHE A 85 -1.98 5.46 -7.82
C PHE A 85 -1.67 5.83 -9.26
N ASP A 86 -0.44 5.54 -9.73
CA ASP A 86 -0.03 5.79 -11.12
C ASP A 86 -1.04 5.13 -12.08
N GLU A 87 -1.38 3.86 -11.87
CA GLU A 87 -2.39 3.13 -12.64
C GLU A 87 -3.74 3.87 -12.72
N LEU A 88 -4.21 4.45 -11.61
CA LEU A 88 -5.50 5.14 -11.58
C LEU A 88 -5.50 6.46 -12.36
N PHE A 89 -4.40 7.21 -12.34
CA PHE A 89 -4.24 8.42 -13.14
C PHE A 89 -4.09 8.10 -14.63
N GLU A 90 -3.33 7.05 -14.97
CA GLU A 90 -3.14 6.57 -16.34
C GLU A 90 -4.46 6.18 -17.03
N LEU A 91 -5.46 5.70 -16.28
CA LEU A 91 -6.81 5.41 -16.83
C LEU A 91 -7.44 6.62 -17.52
N PHE A 92 -7.02 7.84 -17.18
CA PHE A 92 -7.55 9.10 -17.70
C PHE A 92 -6.51 9.86 -18.54
N GLY A 93 -5.36 9.24 -18.83
CA GLY A 93 -4.26 9.88 -19.56
C GLY A 93 -3.52 10.93 -18.74
N GLU A 94 -3.69 10.92 -17.42
CA GLU A 94 -3.06 11.84 -16.48
C GLU A 94 -1.80 11.20 -15.85
N ARG A 95 -0.92 12.05 -15.33
CA ARG A 95 0.25 11.64 -14.55
C ARG A 95 0.02 11.98 -13.08
N ARG A 96 0.27 11.02 -12.20
CA ARG A 96 0.11 11.25 -10.75
C ARG A 96 0.95 12.43 -10.25
N GLU A 97 2.17 12.59 -10.77
CA GLU A 97 3.09 13.64 -10.34
C GLU A 97 2.55 15.06 -10.57
N ASP A 98 1.66 15.23 -11.52
CA ASP A 98 1.05 16.53 -11.82
C ASP A 98 0.00 16.91 -10.73
N HIS A 99 -0.43 15.95 -9.92
CA HIS A 99 -1.49 16.11 -8.91
C HIS A 99 -1.03 15.82 -7.48
N LEU A 100 -0.07 14.89 -7.28
CA LEU A 100 0.35 14.39 -5.97
C LEU A 100 1.88 14.40 -5.87
N ASP A 101 2.42 15.09 -4.87
CA ASP A 101 3.86 15.08 -4.53
C ASP A 101 4.14 13.98 -3.51
N PHE A 102 4.62 12.82 -3.97
CA PHE A 102 5.09 11.74 -3.10
C PHE A 102 6.56 11.95 -2.79
N ARG A 103 6.88 12.03 -1.51
CA ARG A 103 8.26 12.21 -1.04
C ARG A 103 8.80 10.90 -0.50
N PRO A 104 9.94 10.41 -1.03
CA PRO A 104 10.57 9.24 -0.46
C PRO A 104 11.02 9.53 0.98
N LEU A 105 10.86 8.54 1.85
CA LEU A 105 11.32 8.59 3.23
C LEU A 105 12.69 7.92 3.35
N ASP A 106 13.60 8.55 4.10
CA ASP A 106 14.85 7.94 4.55
C ASP A 106 15.19 8.44 5.96
N PRO A 107 15.25 7.56 6.95
CA PRO A 107 14.89 6.14 6.87
C PRO A 107 13.38 5.92 6.70
N TRP A 108 12.99 4.76 6.16
CA TRP A 108 11.58 4.35 6.10
C TRP A 108 11.01 4.17 7.49
N TYR A 109 11.78 3.51 8.38
CA TYR A 109 11.46 3.33 9.79
C TYR A 109 12.71 3.46 10.64
N ARG A 110 12.59 4.11 11.80
CA ARG A 110 13.60 4.14 12.84
C ARG A 110 13.09 3.41 14.08
N PHE A 111 13.79 2.37 14.47
CA PHE A 111 13.52 1.61 15.68
C PHE A 111 14.41 2.11 16.80
N HIS A 112 13.81 2.48 17.93
CA HIS A 112 14.51 2.84 19.16
C HIS A 112 14.42 1.69 20.12
N PHE A 113 15.54 1.16 20.53
CA PHE A 113 15.62 0.10 21.52
C PHE A 113 15.79 0.68 22.93
N HIS A 114 15.39 -0.11 23.95
CA HIS A 114 15.44 0.30 25.34
C HIS A 114 16.87 0.54 25.89
N ASP A 115 17.88 -0.04 25.24
CA ASP A 115 19.31 0.13 25.56
C ASP A 115 19.93 1.40 24.92
N GLY A 116 19.10 2.24 24.28
CA GLY A 116 19.52 3.46 23.59
C GLY A 116 20.03 3.26 22.16
N ASN A 117 20.14 2.01 21.70
CA ASN A 117 20.49 1.73 20.31
C ASN A 117 19.34 2.11 19.38
N GLN A 118 19.69 2.39 18.11
CA GLN A 118 18.73 2.70 17.04
C GLN A 118 19.08 1.86 15.82
N PHE A 119 18.07 1.38 15.15
CA PHE A 119 18.17 0.69 13.86
C PHE A 119 17.33 1.44 12.82
N ASP A 120 17.95 1.84 11.73
CA ASP A 120 17.30 2.49 10.61
C ASP A 120 17.03 1.49 9.49
N TYR A 121 15.76 1.29 9.18
CA TYR A 121 15.37 0.58 7.96
C TYR A 121 15.33 1.58 6.82
N ARG A 122 16.29 1.45 5.90
CA ARG A 122 16.59 2.48 4.91
C ARG A 122 16.00 2.15 3.53
N ALA A 123 16.07 3.15 2.65
CA ALA A 123 15.49 3.08 1.31
C ALA A 123 16.26 2.13 0.36
N THR A 124 17.56 1.89 0.60
CA THR A 124 18.34 0.97 -0.21
C THR A 124 18.72 -0.29 0.55
N VAL A 125 18.95 -1.38 -0.19
CA VAL A 125 19.41 -2.65 0.40
C VAL A 125 20.81 -2.48 0.99
N GLU A 126 21.67 -1.71 0.32
CA GLU A 126 23.04 -1.43 0.73
C GLU A 126 23.09 -0.70 2.07
N ASP A 127 22.29 0.35 2.24
CA ASP A 127 22.23 1.12 3.47
C ASP A 127 21.62 0.30 4.62
N THR A 128 20.60 -0.51 4.32
CA THR A 128 20.01 -1.43 5.31
C THR A 128 21.00 -2.53 5.70
N ASN A 129 21.79 -3.06 4.76
CA ASN A 129 22.85 -4.01 5.05
C ASN A 129 23.92 -3.41 5.99
N ALA A 130 24.31 -2.16 5.78
CA ALA A 130 25.25 -1.46 6.66
C ALA A 130 24.70 -1.35 8.10
N GLU A 131 23.39 -1.07 8.24
CA GLU A 131 22.73 -1.08 9.54
C GLU A 131 22.70 -2.49 10.18
N ILE A 132 22.41 -3.53 9.39
CA ILE A 132 22.40 -4.92 9.87
C ILE A 132 23.82 -5.33 10.29
N GLU A 133 24.84 -5.00 9.51
CA GLU A 133 26.24 -5.32 9.81
C GLU A 133 26.68 -4.74 11.15
N ARG A 134 26.24 -3.54 11.49
CA ARG A 134 26.52 -2.88 12.77
C ARG A 134 25.98 -3.66 13.97
N PHE A 135 24.84 -4.36 13.83
CA PHE A 135 24.23 -5.17 14.88
C PHE A 135 24.65 -6.63 14.84
N SER A 136 24.74 -7.21 13.64
CA SER A 136 25.03 -8.62 13.43
C SER A 136 25.60 -8.86 12.02
N PRO A 137 26.92 -8.83 11.84
CA PRO A 137 27.56 -9.06 10.53
C PRO A 137 27.17 -10.40 9.87
N ARG A 138 26.84 -11.41 10.69
CA ARG A 138 26.41 -12.73 10.20
C ARG A 138 25.04 -12.71 9.52
N ASP A 139 24.18 -11.77 9.86
CA ASP A 139 22.82 -11.71 9.38
C ASP A 139 22.67 -10.98 8.04
N VAL A 140 23.73 -10.32 7.53
CA VAL A 140 23.71 -9.66 6.22
C VAL A 140 23.37 -10.64 5.09
N ALA A 141 24.03 -11.80 5.06
CA ALA A 141 23.72 -12.84 4.07
C ALA A 141 22.31 -13.43 4.26
N GLY A 142 21.88 -13.58 5.52
CA GLY A 142 20.53 -14.04 5.86
C GLY A 142 19.47 -13.05 5.39
N TYR A 143 19.72 -11.75 5.54
CA TYR A 143 18.80 -10.72 5.06
C TYR A 143 18.63 -10.75 3.54
N ALA A 144 19.68 -10.95 2.77
CA ALA A 144 19.58 -11.13 1.32
C ALA A 144 18.68 -12.33 0.95
N GLY A 145 18.80 -13.46 1.66
CA GLY A 145 17.92 -14.62 1.49
C GLY A 145 16.46 -14.34 1.88
N LEU A 146 16.24 -13.54 2.92
CA LEU A 146 14.91 -13.10 3.35
C LEU A 146 14.26 -12.20 2.29
N LEU A 147 15.00 -11.24 1.73
CA LEU A 147 14.53 -10.36 0.66
C LEU A 147 14.12 -11.16 -0.58
N GLU A 148 14.96 -12.12 -1.01
CA GLU A 148 14.65 -12.96 -2.17
C GLU A 148 13.38 -13.79 -1.95
N THR A 149 13.22 -14.39 -0.76
CA THR A 149 12.00 -15.11 -0.40
C THR A 149 10.78 -14.20 -0.37
N SER A 150 10.93 -12.99 0.17
CA SER A 150 9.86 -11.99 0.23
C SER A 150 9.45 -11.52 -1.17
N ARG A 151 10.43 -11.33 -2.08
CA ARG A 151 10.17 -10.99 -3.48
C ARG A 151 9.33 -12.06 -4.18
N GLN A 152 9.69 -13.33 -4.00
CA GLN A 152 8.92 -14.45 -4.58
C GLN A 152 7.48 -14.52 -4.04
N ILE A 153 7.30 -14.26 -2.74
CA ILE A 153 5.97 -14.20 -2.12
C ILE A 153 5.17 -13.02 -2.69
N PHE A 154 5.80 -11.85 -2.85
CA PHE A 154 5.16 -10.66 -3.42
C PHE A 154 4.72 -10.89 -4.86
N GLU A 155 5.58 -11.44 -5.72
CA GLU A 155 5.26 -11.73 -7.13
C GLU A 155 4.05 -12.67 -7.27
N VAL A 156 3.94 -13.67 -6.39
CA VAL A 156 2.81 -14.59 -6.46
C VAL A 156 1.59 -14.02 -5.76
N GLY A 157 1.75 -13.48 -4.56
CA GLY A 157 0.62 -13.06 -3.73
C GLY A 157 0.03 -11.72 -4.16
N PHE A 158 0.87 -10.79 -4.56
CA PHE A 158 0.45 -9.44 -4.90
C PHE A 158 0.27 -9.25 -6.41
N GLU A 159 1.29 -9.54 -7.22
CA GLU A 159 1.21 -9.27 -8.66
C GLU A 159 0.28 -10.23 -9.42
N LYS A 160 0.25 -11.52 -9.02
CA LYS A 160 -0.52 -12.53 -9.75
C LYS A 160 -1.91 -12.80 -9.19
N LEU A 161 -2.12 -12.56 -7.90
CA LEU A 161 -3.33 -13.00 -7.20
C LEU A 161 -4.14 -11.87 -6.58
N ALA A 162 -3.60 -10.67 -6.37
CA ALA A 162 -4.29 -9.60 -5.65
C ALA A 162 -5.57 -9.11 -6.35
N ASP A 163 -5.61 -9.17 -7.68
CA ASP A 163 -6.73 -8.75 -8.52
C ASP A 163 -7.72 -9.89 -8.85
N ARG A 164 -7.42 -11.14 -8.42
CA ARG A 164 -8.24 -12.30 -8.75
C ARG A 164 -9.22 -12.66 -7.65
N PRO A 165 -10.53 -12.71 -7.96
CA PRO A 165 -11.50 -13.16 -6.98
C PRO A 165 -11.40 -14.67 -6.74
N PHE A 166 -11.24 -15.07 -5.48
CA PHE A 166 -11.23 -16.49 -5.06
C PHE A 166 -12.65 -17.04 -4.86
N THR A 167 -13.55 -16.79 -5.81
CA THR A 167 -14.97 -17.20 -5.70
C THR A 167 -15.21 -18.67 -6.07
N ARG A 168 -14.27 -19.31 -6.76
CA ARG A 168 -14.40 -20.71 -7.19
C ARG A 168 -13.37 -21.57 -6.49
N PHE A 169 -13.82 -22.69 -5.93
CA PHE A 169 -12.96 -23.67 -5.25
C PHE A 169 -11.77 -24.14 -6.13
N MET A 170 -12.02 -24.39 -7.41
CA MET A 170 -10.94 -24.81 -8.35
C MET A 170 -9.87 -23.74 -8.54
N THR A 171 -10.23 -22.45 -8.53
CA THR A 171 -9.28 -21.34 -8.60
C THR A 171 -8.36 -21.35 -7.37
N MET A 172 -8.91 -21.63 -6.19
CA MET A 172 -8.16 -21.73 -4.95
C MET A 172 -7.25 -22.97 -4.97
N MET A 173 -7.75 -24.13 -5.42
CA MET A 173 -6.96 -25.36 -5.52
C MET A 173 -5.78 -25.24 -6.50
N ALA A 174 -5.95 -24.49 -7.60
CA ALA A 174 -4.88 -24.22 -8.56
C ALA A 174 -3.69 -23.46 -7.96
N GLN A 175 -3.87 -22.77 -6.81
CA GLN A 175 -2.81 -22.03 -6.12
C GLN A 175 -2.04 -22.89 -5.12
N VAL A 176 -2.54 -24.08 -4.77
CA VAL A 176 -1.92 -24.97 -3.77
C VAL A 176 -0.44 -25.27 -4.09
N PRO A 177 -0.02 -25.57 -5.33
CA PRO A 177 1.38 -25.81 -5.64
C PRO A 177 2.27 -24.60 -5.34
N SER A 178 1.80 -23.37 -5.66
CA SER A 178 2.51 -22.13 -5.38
C SER A 178 2.61 -21.87 -3.88
N LEU A 179 1.55 -22.09 -3.13
CA LEU A 179 1.50 -21.93 -1.67
C LEU A 179 2.45 -22.92 -0.97
N LEU A 180 2.49 -24.16 -1.45
CA LEU A 180 3.42 -25.18 -0.93
C LEU A 180 4.87 -24.85 -1.26
N ARG A 181 5.16 -24.44 -2.51
CA ARG A 181 6.50 -24.02 -2.93
C ARG A 181 7.01 -22.85 -2.10
N LEU A 182 6.18 -21.82 -1.89
CA LEU A 182 6.52 -20.63 -1.09
C LEU A 182 6.44 -20.91 0.43
N ARG A 183 6.02 -22.11 0.83
CA ARG A 183 5.85 -22.47 2.24
C ARG A 183 4.96 -21.47 3.00
N SER A 184 3.92 -20.98 2.35
CA SER A 184 2.99 -19.96 2.90
C SER A 184 2.18 -20.44 4.12
N TYR A 185 2.30 -21.70 4.49
CA TYR A 185 1.75 -22.28 5.72
C TYR A 185 2.60 -21.99 6.98
N HIS A 186 3.78 -21.40 6.82
CA HIS A 186 4.60 -20.97 7.94
C HIS A 186 4.24 -19.56 8.39
N THR A 187 4.46 -19.27 9.67
CA THR A 187 4.33 -17.91 10.20
C THR A 187 5.47 -17.01 9.70
N VAL A 188 5.23 -15.69 9.65
CA VAL A 188 6.27 -14.70 9.34
C VAL A 188 7.46 -14.84 10.30
N ALA A 189 7.21 -15.05 11.59
CA ALA A 189 8.28 -15.30 12.57
C ALA A 189 9.14 -16.53 12.22
N SER A 190 8.52 -17.62 11.73
CA SER A 190 9.25 -18.80 11.29
C SER A 190 10.08 -18.53 10.03
N LEU A 191 9.57 -17.71 9.11
CA LEU A 191 10.30 -17.29 7.92
C LEU A 191 11.52 -16.45 8.31
N VAL A 192 11.34 -15.41 9.11
CA VAL A 192 12.45 -14.57 9.58
C VAL A 192 13.51 -15.38 10.32
N ASN A 193 13.11 -16.25 11.26
CA ASN A 193 14.02 -17.05 12.05
C ASN A 193 14.83 -18.09 11.25
N ARG A 194 14.53 -18.32 9.98
CA ARG A 194 15.36 -19.15 9.08
C ARG A 194 16.53 -18.41 8.48
N HIS A 195 16.36 -17.08 8.34
CA HIS A 195 17.33 -16.23 7.67
C HIS A 195 18.13 -15.39 8.65
N ILE A 196 17.53 -14.99 9.78
CA ILE A 196 18.13 -14.13 10.79
C ILE A 196 18.33 -14.92 12.08
N ASP A 197 19.53 -14.85 12.68
CA ASP A 197 19.83 -15.58 13.90
C ASP A 197 19.01 -15.03 15.08
N ARG A 198 18.31 -15.93 15.75
CA ARG A 198 17.48 -15.64 16.93
C ARG A 198 18.26 -15.01 18.08
N LYS A 199 19.58 -15.14 18.12
CA LYS A 199 20.41 -14.55 19.18
C LYS A 199 20.60 -13.06 19.00
N SER A 200 20.67 -12.55 17.77
CA SER A 200 20.77 -11.11 17.51
C SER A 200 19.49 -10.35 17.81
N THR A 201 18.32 -11.01 17.69
CA THR A 201 17.04 -10.43 18.13
C THR A 201 16.79 -10.51 19.63
N ARG A 202 17.51 -11.38 20.37
CA ARG A 202 17.37 -11.54 21.84
C ARG A 202 18.31 -10.68 22.67
N LEU A 203 19.35 -10.12 22.10
CA LEU A 203 20.26 -9.23 22.83
C LEU A 203 19.60 -7.93 23.32
N ASN A 204 18.34 -7.69 22.89
CA ASN A 204 17.57 -6.52 23.28
C ASN A 204 16.35 -6.82 24.15
N SER A 205 16.23 -8.01 24.73
CA SER A 205 15.09 -8.42 25.59
C SER A 205 15.47 -8.89 26.99
N SER A 206 16.67 -8.57 27.47
CA SER A 206 17.10 -8.81 28.85
C SER A 206 17.29 -7.55 29.64
#